data_a225d52f9b866202dff68a431d169df6
#
_entry.id   a225d52f9b866202dff68a431d169df6
#
_cell.length_a   1.000
_cell.length_b   1.000
_cell.length_c   1.000
_cell.angle_alpha   90.00
_cell.angle_beta   90.00
_cell.angle_gamma   90.00
#
_symmetry.space_group_name_H-M   'P 1'
#
loop_
_entity.id
_entity.type
_entity.pdbx_description
1 polymer ?
#
loop_
_entity_poly.entity_id
_entity_poly.type
_entity_poly.pdbx_seq_one_letter_code
_entity_poly.pdbx_strand_id
1 'polypeptide(L)'
;MQSTKTPSRYRYALVSLITLVCIGCVESDAQRAAASERTMRRTKEALIAAGDADSLAAAAMFVAWSRDAAPPQRLALISRAVAAAPNRADLVWLNLQICSQVDSCDPNPLEARLHVLDPPNAAAWSLSIVRSAKLHDTAAVRKDILAIANSERFDIYWNAMIVRTTDAVLKVHTLDPRTALVTTIGFVAATAIPAYQQISNACKGDHLKDPDVVQTCQRVASVMRQGDTYITEMIGAAIAKRVWPEGSAEYLDAVGARRLGRYRMETENKTSIARIGSSKYAEKHLHLLATHRTEQEVVLAEILDAGLNPTPPTDWTDKIG
;
A
#
# COMPACT_ATOMS: atom_id res chain seq x y z
N MET A 1 12.79 29.81 -78.37
CA MET A 1 11.82 28.79 -77.97
C MET A 1 11.91 28.65 -76.45
N GLN A 2 11.02 29.35 -75.72
CA GLN A 2 10.94 29.30 -74.24
C GLN A 2 9.79 28.36 -73.87
N SER A 3 10.09 27.26 -73.19
CA SER A 3 9.11 26.31 -72.64
C SER A 3 8.74 26.72 -71.22
N THR A 4 7.53 27.21 -71.02
CA THR A 4 6.93 27.54 -69.75
C THR A 4 6.35 26.28 -69.08
N LYS A 5 6.97 25.78 -68.00
CA LYS A 5 6.42 24.70 -67.15
C LYS A 5 5.44 25.29 -66.15
N THR A 6 4.17 24.94 -66.31
CA THR A 6 3.11 25.25 -65.36
C THR A 6 3.27 24.39 -64.09
N PRO A 7 3.30 24.93 -62.83
CA PRO A 7 3.35 24.10 -61.65
C PRO A 7 1.98 23.57 -61.30
N SER A 8 1.88 22.27 -61.09
CA SER A 8 0.69 21.50 -60.74
C SER A 8 0.14 21.91 -59.37
N ARG A 9 -1.01 22.56 -59.35
CA ARG A 9 -1.78 22.97 -58.15
C ARG A 9 -2.33 21.79 -57.33
N TYR A 10 -2.19 20.54 -57.80
CA TYR A 10 -2.75 19.36 -57.14
C TYR A 10 -1.84 18.77 -56.03
N ARG A 11 -0.60 19.16 -55.90
CA ARG A 11 0.30 18.63 -54.86
C ARG A 11 0.06 19.20 -53.48
N TYR A 12 -0.54 20.36 -53.31
CA TYR A 12 -0.78 20.99 -52.03
C TYR A 12 -2.11 20.57 -51.35
N ALA A 13 -3.08 20.11 -52.13
CA ALA A 13 -4.37 19.65 -51.59
C ALA A 13 -4.26 18.29 -50.90
N LEU A 14 -3.37 17.40 -51.37
CA LEU A 14 -3.21 16.06 -50.76
C LEU A 14 -2.41 16.11 -49.44
N VAL A 15 -1.46 17.01 -49.29
CA VAL A 15 -0.67 17.15 -48.05
C VAL A 15 -1.53 17.75 -46.93
N SER A 16 -2.43 18.69 -47.22
CA SER A 16 -3.33 19.27 -46.23
C SER A 16 -4.40 18.30 -45.74
N LEU A 17 -4.85 17.34 -46.56
CA LEU A 17 -5.82 16.34 -46.12
C LEU A 17 -5.23 15.28 -45.18
N ILE A 18 -3.97 14.89 -45.42
CA ILE A 18 -3.27 13.91 -44.57
C ILE A 18 -2.93 14.52 -43.22
N THR A 19 -2.60 15.80 -43.13
CA THR A 19 -2.32 16.49 -41.87
C THR A 19 -3.57 16.67 -41.02
N LEU A 20 -4.75 16.84 -41.58
CA LEU A 20 -6.01 16.95 -40.87
C LEU A 20 -6.53 15.59 -40.29
N VAL A 21 -6.21 14.47 -40.96
CA VAL A 21 -6.60 13.13 -40.47
C VAL A 21 -5.72 12.66 -39.28
N CYS A 22 -4.46 13.11 -39.22
CA CYS A 22 -3.56 12.76 -38.10
C CYS A 22 -3.80 13.57 -36.81
N ILE A 23 -4.47 14.72 -36.87
CA ILE A 23 -4.75 15.56 -35.69
C ILE A 23 -5.95 15.01 -34.87
N GLY A 24 -6.75 14.11 -35.41
CA GLY A 24 -7.95 13.56 -34.80
C GLY A 24 -7.73 12.34 -33.87
N CYS A 25 -6.53 11.75 -33.80
CA CYS A 25 -6.33 10.45 -33.16
C CYS A 25 -5.40 10.42 -31.93
N VAL A 26 -4.83 11.54 -31.51
CA VAL A 26 -4.05 11.59 -30.27
C VAL A 26 -4.89 12.30 -29.22
N GLU A 27 -5.57 11.49 -28.40
CA GLU A 27 -6.20 12.00 -27.20
C GLU A 27 -5.12 12.69 -26.34
N SER A 28 -5.28 13.99 -26.10
CA SER A 28 -4.29 14.74 -25.34
C SER A 28 -4.19 14.19 -23.91
N ASP A 29 -3.01 14.28 -23.28
CA ASP A 29 -2.82 13.86 -21.89
C ASP A 29 -3.85 14.54 -20.95
N ALA A 30 -4.24 15.77 -21.26
CA ALA A 30 -5.29 16.50 -20.55
C ALA A 30 -6.69 15.85 -20.69
N GLN A 31 -7.02 15.33 -21.88
CA GLN A 31 -8.30 14.63 -22.10
C GLN A 31 -8.33 13.29 -21.37
N ARG A 32 -7.23 12.54 -21.40
CA ARG A 32 -7.08 11.29 -20.64
C ARG A 32 -7.20 11.52 -19.14
N ALA A 33 -6.50 12.54 -18.61
CA ALA A 33 -6.58 12.92 -17.20
C ALA A 33 -8.02 13.30 -16.81
N ALA A 34 -8.71 14.10 -17.61
CA ALA A 34 -10.11 14.49 -17.36
C ALA A 34 -11.08 13.29 -17.44
N ALA A 35 -10.86 12.35 -18.33
CA ALA A 35 -11.64 11.12 -18.40
C ALA A 35 -11.44 10.24 -17.17
N SER A 36 -10.20 10.06 -16.74
CA SER A 36 -9.86 9.35 -15.50
C SER A 36 -10.51 9.98 -14.28
N GLU A 37 -10.41 11.30 -14.14
CA GLU A 37 -11.04 12.03 -13.02
C GLU A 37 -12.56 11.88 -12.99
N ARG A 38 -13.23 11.95 -14.15
CA ARG A 38 -14.67 11.69 -14.25
C ARG A 38 -15.02 10.26 -13.81
N THR A 39 -14.25 9.29 -14.22
CA THR A 39 -14.46 7.88 -13.86
C THR A 39 -14.29 7.67 -12.36
N MET A 40 -13.22 8.20 -11.75
CA MET A 40 -12.99 8.13 -10.31
C MET A 40 -14.11 8.80 -9.51
N ARG A 41 -14.60 9.95 -9.96
CA ARG A 41 -15.74 10.64 -9.34
C ARG A 41 -17.03 9.79 -9.41
N ARG A 42 -17.35 9.22 -10.57
CA ARG A 42 -18.51 8.32 -10.70
C ARG A 42 -18.41 7.10 -9.80
N THR A 43 -17.22 6.48 -9.73
CA THR A 43 -16.97 5.35 -8.85
C THR A 43 -17.21 5.74 -7.38
N LYS A 44 -16.66 6.85 -6.94
CA LYS A 44 -16.87 7.38 -5.58
C LYS A 44 -18.37 7.60 -5.29
N GLU A 45 -19.11 8.26 -6.20
CA GLU A 45 -20.54 8.53 -6.04
C GLU A 45 -21.37 7.23 -5.96
N ALA A 46 -21.05 6.25 -6.80
CA ALA A 46 -21.71 4.94 -6.79
C ALA A 46 -21.42 4.15 -5.49
N LEU A 47 -20.19 4.20 -4.99
CA LEU A 47 -19.79 3.59 -3.71
C LEU A 47 -20.52 4.24 -2.53
N ILE A 48 -20.66 5.58 -2.52
CA ILE A 48 -21.42 6.29 -1.48
C ILE A 48 -22.91 5.90 -1.54
N ALA A 49 -23.47 5.75 -2.74
CA ALA A 49 -24.86 5.35 -2.94
C ALA A 49 -25.11 3.89 -2.52
N ALA A 50 -24.15 2.98 -2.69
CA ALA A 50 -24.25 1.59 -2.23
C ALA A 50 -24.37 1.50 -0.71
N GLY A 51 -23.63 2.34 0.05
CA GLY A 51 -23.84 2.61 1.47
C GLY A 51 -23.46 1.50 2.46
N ASP A 52 -23.04 0.32 1.99
CA ASP A 52 -22.51 -0.73 2.87
C ASP A 52 -21.12 -0.39 3.39
N ALA A 53 -20.64 -1.11 4.41
CA ALA A 53 -19.39 -0.80 5.10
C ALA A 53 -18.18 -0.79 4.17
N ASP A 54 -18.04 -1.78 3.29
CA ASP A 54 -16.91 -1.89 2.37
C ASP A 54 -16.97 -0.80 1.29
N SER A 55 -18.16 -0.51 0.77
CA SER A 55 -18.38 0.57 -0.20
C SER A 55 -18.08 1.95 0.40
N LEU A 56 -18.47 2.22 1.64
CA LEU A 56 -18.15 3.48 2.33
C LEU A 56 -16.67 3.62 2.63
N ALA A 57 -15.99 2.54 3.02
CA ALA A 57 -14.55 2.52 3.23
C ALA A 57 -13.78 2.76 1.92
N ALA A 58 -14.18 2.09 0.84
CA ALA A 58 -13.66 2.33 -0.50
C ALA A 58 -13.87 3.80 -0.93
N ALA A 59 -15.06 4.36 -0.76
CA ALA A 59 -15.35 5.76 -1.07
C ALA A 59 -14.45 6.72 -0.31
N ALA A 60 -14.13 6.46 0.96
CA ALA A 60 -13.21 7.28 1.75
C ALA A 60 -11.80 7.30 1.17
N MET A 61 -11.33 6.19 0.57
CA MET A 61 -10.05 6.13 -0.12
C MET A 61 -10.09 6.86 -1.47
N PHE A 62 -11.18 6.72 -2.24
CA PHE A 62 -11.37 7.42 -3.50
C PHE A 62 -11.46 8.95 -3.36
N VAL A 63 -11.96 9.47 -2.24
CA VAL A 63 -11.97 10.93 -1.96
C VAL A 63 -10.57 11.51 -1.94
N ALA A 64 -9.55 10.78 -1.48
CA ALA A 64 -8.17 11.27 -1.40
C ALA A 64 -7.59 11.71 -2.75
N TRP A 65 -8.13 11.23 -3.87
CA TRP A 65 -7.68 11.54 -5.24
C TRP A 65 -8.47 12.66 -5.91
N SER A 66 -9.53 13.17 -5.30
CA SER A 66 -10.22 14.34 -5.86
C SER A 66 -9.44 15.60 -5.48
N ARG A 67 -9.29 16.55 -6.43
CA ARG A 67 -8.64 17.85 -6.18
C ARG A 67 -9.31 18.65 -5.05
N ASP A 68 -10.59 18.35 -4.82
CA ASP A 68 -11.43 18.97 -3.77
C ASP A 68 -11.50 18.08 -2.51
N ALA A 69 -10.53 17.21 -2.30
CA ALA A 69 -10.51 16.26 -1.20
C ALA A 69 -10.43 16.98 0.15
N ALA A 70 -11.58 17.12 0.79
CA ALA A 70 -11.62 17.62 2.17
C ALA A 70 -11.37 16.45 3.13
N PRO A 71 -10.29 16.48 3.95
CA PRO A 71 -10.05 15.43 4.94
C PRO A 71 -11.26 15.11 5.83
N PRO A 72 -12.12 16.07 6.24
CA PRO A 72 -13.34 15.78 6.98
C PRO A 72 -14.35 14.90 6.23
N GLN A 73 -14.43 15.00 4.89
CA GLN A 73 -15.32 14.12 4.11
C GLN A 73 -14.85 12.65 4.15
N ARG A 74 -13.54 12.41 4.05
CA ARG A 74 -12.96 11.07 4.21
C ARG A 74 -13.30 10.47 5.56
N LEU A 75 -13.10 11.28 6.62
CA LEU A 75 -13.37 10.87 8.00
C LEU A 75 -14.85 10.53 8.20
N ALA A 76 -15.77 11.35 7.66
CA ALA A 76 -17.21 11.08 7.75
C ALA A 76 -17.60 9.75 7.07
N LEU A 77 -17.03 9.44 5.91
CA LEU A 77 -17.32 8.19 5.19
C LEU A 77 -16.80 6.96 5.95
N ILE A 78 -15.55 7.00 6.40
CA ILE A 78 -14.99 5.85 7.12
C ILE A 78 -15.64 5.67 8.50
N SER A 79 -16.04 6.74 9.17
CA SER A 79 -16.79 6.64 10.44
C SER A 79 -18.15 5.99 10.25
N ARG A 80 -18.84 6.26 9.13
CA ARG A 80 -20.09 5.55 8.76
C ARG A 80 -19.82 4.07 8.46
N ALA A 81 -18.70 3.74 7.77
CA ALA A 81 -18.31 2.35 7.52
C ALA A 81 -18.10 1.58 8.84
N VAL A 82 -17.37 2.18 9.79
CA VAL A 82 -17.16 1.60 11.13
C VAL A 82 -18.47 1.46 11.91
N ALA A 83 -19.39 2.41 11.80
CA ALA A 83 -20.71 2.32 12.43
C ALA A 83 -21.56 1.17 11.85
N ALA A 84 -21.47 0.93 10.53
CA ALA A 84 -22.17 -0.16 9.84
C ALA A 84 -21.58 -1.55 10.17
N ALA A 85 -20.28 -1.64 10.47
CA ALA A 85 -19.60 -2.89 10.80
C ALA A 85 -18.63 -2.72 12.00
N PRO A 86 -19.17 -2.55 13.21
CA PRO A 86 -18.41 -2.09 14.35
C PRO A 86 -17.32 -3.06 14.86
N ASN A 87 -17.40 -4.33 14.56
CA ASN A 87 -16.44 -5.34 15.01
C ASN A 87 -15.33 -5.66 13.97
N ARG A 88 -15.21 -4.84 12.95
CA ARG A 88 -14.23 -4.96 11.87
C ARG A 88 -12.96 -4.17 12.21
N ALA A 89 -11.92 -4.87 12.66
CA ALA A 89 -10.65 -4.27 13.06
C ALA A 89 -9.97 -3.53 11.89
N ASP A 90 -10.04 -4.05 10.68
CA ASP A 90 -9.50 -3.42 9.46
C ASP A 90 -10.16 -2.05 9.16
N LEU A 91 -11.48 -1.91 9.39
CA LEU A 91 -12.17 -0.62 9.23
C LEU A 91 -11.79 0.36 10.34
N VAL A 92 -11.63 -0.10 11.57
CA VAL A 92 -11.16 0.73 12.69
C VAL A 92 -9.73 1.19 12.44
N TRP A 93 -8.86 0.30 11.92
CA TRP A 93 -7.51 0.65 11.49
C TRP A 93 -7.51 1.74 10.41
N LEU A 94 -8.29 1.57 9.34
CA LEU A 94 -8.39 2.55 8.27
C LEU A 94 -8.93 3.90 8.78
N ASN A 95 -9.93 3.87 9.68
CA ASN A 95 -10.47 5.08 10.30
C ASN A 95 -9.39 5.79 11.14
N LEU A 96 -8.60 5.04 11.89
CA LEU A 96 -7.50 5.57 12.69
C LEU A 96 -6.44 6.24 11.80
N GLN A 97 -6.07 5.64 10.65
CA GLN A 97 -5.14 6.24 9.69
C GLN A 97 -5.68 7.55 9.11
N ILE A 98 -6.97 7.61 8.75
CA ILE A 98 -7.60 8.82 8.20
C ILE A 98 -7.75 9.88 9.30
N CYS A 99 -8.16 9.50 10.50
CA CYS A 99 -8.28 10.37 11.68
C CYS A 99 -6.96 11.09 11.98
N SER A 100 -5.84 10.39 11.90
CA SER A 100 -4.51 10.97 12.15
C SER A 100 -4.10 12.09 11.18
N GLN A 101 -4.83 12.25 10.06
CA GLN A 101 -4.63 13.29 9.06
C GLN A 101 -5.58 14.48 9.23
N VAL A 102 -6.44 14.47 10.25
CA VAL A 102 -7.47 15.49 10.51
C VAL A 102 -7.28 16.07 11.91
N ASP A 103 -6.87 17.33 12.00
CA ASP A 103 -6.51 17.97 13.28
C ASP A 103 -7.63 17.93 14.34
N SER A 104 -8.90 17.98 13.89
CA SER A 104 -10.06 17.94 14.80
C SER A 104 -10.48 16.52 15.23
N CYS A 105 -9.78 15.47 14.80
CA CYS A 105 -10.11 14.09 15.15
C CYS A 105 -9.27 13.62 16.34
N ASP A 106 -9.95 13.09 17.37
CA ASP A 106 -9.28 12.39 18.49
C ASP A 106 -9.07 10.91 18.12
N PRO A 107 -7.83 10.42 17.94
CA PRO A 107 -7.56 9.03 17.61
C PRO A 107 -7.68 8.07 18.81
N ASN A 108 -7.67 8.56 20.06
CA ASN A 108 -7.60 7.71 21.26
C ASN A 108 -8.75 6.69 21.37
N PRO A 109 -10.03 7.05 21.10
CA PRO A 109 -11.11 6.07 21.14
C PRO A 109 -10.97 4.96 20.09
N LEU A 110 -10.42 5.28 18.90
CA LEU A 110 -10.19 4.31 17.83
C LEU A 110 -9.04 3.36 18.19
N GLU A 111 -7.96 3.88 18.77
CA GLU A 111 -6.85 3.06 19.25
C GLU A 111 -7.30 2.10 20.36
N ALA A 112 -8.00 2.61 21.37
CA ALA A 112 -8.54 1.78 22.45
C ALA A 112 -9.44 0.65 21.91
N ARG A 113 -10.26 0.97 20.92
CA ARG A 113 -11.12 -0.02 20.26
C ARG A 113 -10.33 -1.06 19.49
N LEU A 114 -9.30 -0.64 18.74
CA LEU A 114 -8.46 -1.54 17.97
C LEU A 114 -7.71 -2.52 18.88
N HIS A 115 -7.23 -2.07 20.04
CA HIS A 115 -6.63 -2.93 21.06
C HIS A 115 -7.59 -3.98 21.64
N VAL A 116 -8.90 -3.69 21.66
CA VAL A 116 -9.92 -4.65 22.09
C VAL A 116 -10.27 -5.63 20.97
N LEU A 117 -10.35 -5.16 19.72
CA LEU A 117 -10.73 -5.98 18.56
C LEU A 117 -9.61 -6.90 18.10
N ASP A 118 -8.36 -6.48 18.21
CA ASP A 118 -7.20 -7.21 17.74
C ASP A 118 -5.99 -7.04 18.69
N PRO A 119 -6.07 -7.56 19.92
CA PRO A 119 -5.06 -7.36 20.97
C PRO A 119 -3.64 -7.78 20.59
N PRO A 120 -3.42 -8.89 19.82
CA PRO A 120 -2.08 -9.35 19.49
C PRO A 120 -1.40 -8.56 18.35
N ASN A 121 -2.06 -7.54 17.80
CA ASN A 121 -1.57 -6.79 16.65
C ASN A 121 -0.78 -5.54 17.06
N ALA A 122 0.53 -5.56 16.81
CA ALA A 122 1.44 -4.47 17.11
C ALA A 122 1.16 -3.19 16.31
N ALA A 123 0.56 -3.28 15.12
CA ALA A 123 0.28 -2.12 14.28
C ALA A 123 -0.62 -1.09 14.99
N ALA A 124 -1.48 -1.54 15.92
CA ALA A 124 -2.35 -0.68 16.72
C ALA A 124 -1.59 0.40 17.51
N TRP A 125 -0.31 0.18 17.85
CA TRP A 125 0.54 1.11 18.60
C TRP A 125 1.31 2.10 17.71
N SER A 126 1.28 1.94 16.40
CA SER A 126 2.14 2.70 15.49
C SER A 126 1.86 4.21 15.46
N LEU A 127 0.61 4.64 15.61
CA LEU A 127 0.25 6.07 15.63
C LEU A 127 0.46 6.71 17.00
N SER A 128 0.28 5.96 18.09
CA SER A 128 0.63 6.41 19.44
C SER A 128 2.11 6.82 19.50
N ILE A 129 3.01 6.00 18.97
CA ILE A 129 4.45 6.34 18.89
C ILE A 129 4.69 7.65 18.14
N VAL A 130 3.98 7.94 17.04
CA VAL A 130 4.12 9.20 16.31
C VAL A 130 3.77 10.39 17.19
N ARG A 131 2.65 10.30 17.90
CA ARG A 131 2.19 11.39 18.78
C ARG A 131 3.16 11.62 19.92
N SER A 132 3.56 10.54 20.60
CA SER A 132 4.54 10.59 21.69
C SER A 132 5.88 11.17 21.23
N ALA A 133 6.35 10.77 20.07
CA ALA A 133 7.60 11.32 19.49
C ALA A 133 7.49 12.81 19.13
N LYS A 134 6.35 13.26 18.58
CA LYS A 134 6.10 14.68 18.29
C LYS A 134 6.06 15.54 19.56
N LEU A 135 5.59 14.98 20.66
CA LEU A 135 5.55 15.63 21.97
C LEU A 135 6.87 15.52 22.74
N HIS A 136 7.89 14.86 22.18
CA HIS A 136 9.15 14.53 22.83
C HIS A 136 8.97 13.75 24.14
N ASP A 137 7.86 13.02 24.28
CA ASP A 137 7.58 12.17 25.44
C ASP A 137 8.29 10.80 25.28
N THR A 138 9.52 10.75 25.76
CA THR A 138 10.35 9.54 25.69
C THR A 138 9.79 8.39 26.51
N ALA A 139 9.10 8.66 27.62
CA ALA A 139 8.48 7.63 28.47
C ALA A 139 7.31 6.97 27.73
N ALA A 140 6.45 7.75 27.09
CA ALA A 140 5.36 7.22 26.26
C ALA A 140 5.88 6.44 25.06
N VAL A 141 6.93 6.92 24.35
CA VAL A 141 7.58 6.17 23.27
C VAL A 141 8.10 4.81 23.75
N ARG A 142 8.78 4.76 24.90
CA ARG A 142 9.24 3.49 25.50
C ARG A 142 8.08 2.53 25.83
N LYS A 143 6.99 3.04 26.38
CA LYS A 143 5.78 2.26 26.66
C LYS A 143 5.21 1.64 25.37
N ASP A 144 5.07 2.43 24.32
CA ASP A 144 4.50 1.97 23.06
C ASP A 144 5.42 0.94 22.35
N ILE A 145 6.73 1.16 22.38
CA ILE A 145 7.72 0.20 21.85
C ILE A 145 7.68 -1.13 22.64
N LEU A 146 7.51 -1.08 23.95
CA LEU A 146 7.35 -2.28 24.77
C LEU A 146 6.03 -3.01 24.45
N ALA A 147 4.96 -2.27 24.16
CA ALA A 147 3.69 -2.86 23.73
C ALA A 147 3.82 -3.57 22.38
N ILE A 148 4.51 -2.96 21.42
CA ILE A 148 4.86 -3.63 20.15
C ILE A 148 5.69 -4.90 20.41
N ALA A 149 6.71 -4.84 21.27
CA ALA A 149 7.57 -5.97 21.59
C ALA A 149 6.81 -7.15 22.25
N ASN A 150 5.70 -6.88 22.90
CA ASN A 150 4.84 -7.87 23.56
C ASN A 150 3.67 -8.35 22.68
N SER A 151 3.54 -7.83 21.47
CA SER A 151 2.55 -8.28 20.50
C SER A 151 3.04 -9.54 19.76
N GLU A 152 2.12 -10.24 19.07
CA GLU A 152 2.44 -11.47 18.34
C GLU A 152 2.78 -11.23 16.88
N ARG A 153 2.17 -10.19 16.26
CA ARG A 153 2.34 -9.85 14.84
C ARG A 153 2.21 -8.36 14.59
N PHE A 154 2.60 -7.94 13.38
CA PHE A 154 2.40 -6.59 12.90
C PHE A 154 1.57 -6.63 11.61
N ASP A 155 0.26 -6.40 11.70
CA ASP A 155 -0.69 -6.58 10.60
C ASP A 155 -1.43 -5.26 10.32
N ILE A 156 -1.25 -4.72 9.11
CA ILE A 156 -1.94 -3.52 8.63
C ILE A 156 -3.19 -3.86 7.80
N TYR A 157 -3.58 -5.11 7.79
CA TYR A 157 -4.73 -5.66 7.04
C TYR A 157 -4.60 -5.49 5.52
N TRP A 158 -3.35 -5.54 5.02
CA TRP A 158 -3.01 -5.21 3.63
C TRP A 158 -3.86 -5.97 2.62
N ASN A 159 -3.79 -7.31 2.62
CA ASN A 159 -4.52 -8.15 1.68
C ASN A 159 -6.04 -7.97 1.84
N ALA A 160 -6.54 -7.96 3.07
CA ALA A 160 -7.97 -7.82 3.34
C ALA A 160 -8.52 -6.48 2.85
N MET A 161 -7.79 -5.37 3.03
CA MET A 161 -8.20 -4.06 2.52
C MET A 161 -8.23 -4.01 1.00
N ILE A 162 -7.22 -4.58 0.32
CA ILE A 162 -7.21 -4.62 -1.15
C ILE A 162 -8.40 -5.43 -1.66
N VAL A 163 -8.61 -6.63 -1.13
CA VAL A 163 -9.73 -7.51 -1.57
C VAL A 163 -11.06 -6.79 -1.41
N ARG A 164 -11.39 -6.35 -0.19
CA ARG A 164 -12.69 -5.75 0.12
C ARG A 164 -12.96 -4.45 -0.64
N THR A 165 -11.92 -3.63 -0.81
CA THR A 165 -12.03 -2.40 -1.60
C THR A 165 -12.23 -2.71 -3.07
N THR A 166 -11.49 -3.68 -3.62
CA THR A 166 -11.64 -4.08 -5.03
C THR A 166 -13.03 -4.67 -5.27
N ASP A 167 -13.51 -5.56 -4.39
CA ASP A 167 -14.84 -6.15 -4.49
C ASP A 167 -15.95 -5.09 -4.43
N ALA A 168 -15.82 -4.11 -3.53
CA ALA A 168 -16.77 -2.99 -3.46
C ALA A 168 -16.79 -2.16 -4.76
N VAL A 169 -15.62 -1.90 -5.36
CA VAL A 169 -15.50 -1.19 -6.64
C VAL A 169 -16.10 -2.00 -7.79
N LEU A 170 -15.86 -3.31 -7.84
CA LEU A 170 -16.41 -4.18 -8.86
C LEU A 170 -17.94 -4.29 -8.75
N LYS A 171 -18.48 -4.33 -7.53
CA LYS A 171 -19.92 -4.37 -7.26
C LYS A 171 -20.68 -3.18 -7.85
N VAL A 172 -20.06 -2.01 -7.94
CA VAL A 172 -20.69 -0.82 -8.53
C VAL A 172 -20.47 -0.67 -10.04
N HIS A 173 -19.80 -1.63 -10.68
CA HIS A 173 -19.65 -1.76 -12.15
C HIS A 173 -19.12 -0.50 -12.86
N THR A 174 -18.26 0.28 -12.24
CA THR A 174 -17.70 1.50 -12.81
C THR A 174 -16.29 1.32 -13.38
N LEU A 175 -15.60 0.27 -12.98
CA LEU A 175 -14.24 -0.09 -13.43
C LEU A 175 -14.21 -1.58 -13.84
N ASP A 176 -13.34 -1.89 -14.78
CA ASP A 176 -13.00 -3.28 -15.10
C ASP A 176 -12.11 -3.89 -13.99
N PRO A 177 -12.00 -5.23 -13.87
CA PRO A 177 -11.28 -5.89 -12.78
C PRO A 177 -9.82 -5.45 -12.66
N ARG A 178 -9.12 -5.24 -13.76
CA ARG A 178 -7.73 -4.80 -13.75
C ARG A 178 -7.59 -3.38 -13.21
N THR A 179 -8.38 -2.46 -13.73
CA THR A 179 -8.36 -1.05 -13.30
C THR A 179 -8.77 -0.92 -11.84
N ALA A 180 -9.80 -1.69 -11.41
CA ALA A 180 -10.25 -1.74 -10.03
C ALA A 180 -9.10 -2.19 -9.10
N LEU A 181 -8.45 -3.32 -9.38
CA LEU A 181 -7.36 -3.86 -8.57
C LEU A 181 -6.15 -2.90 -8.48
N VAL A 182 -5.64 -2.43 -9.64
CA VAL A 182 -4.47 -1.53 -9.67
C VAL A 182 -4.76 -0.22 -8.93
N THR A 183 -5.95 0.35 -9.13
CA THR A 183 -6.37 1.57 -8.43
C THR A 183 -6.46 1.35 -6.93
N THR A 184 -7.02 0.22 -6.50
CA THR A 184 -7.17 -0.13 -5.09
C THR A 184 -5.83 -0.34 -4.41
N ILE A 185 -4.90 -1.09 -5.02
CA ILE A 185 -3.54 -1.26 -4.49
C ILE A 185 -2.89 0.12 -4.26
N GLY A 186 -2.99 1.02 -5.24
CA GLY A 186 -2.45 2.37 -5.10
C GLY A 186 -3.07 3.16 -3.95
N PHE A 187 -4.38 3.05 -3.73
CA PHE A 187 -5.08 3.75 -2.65
C PHE A 187 -4.75 3.17 -1.27
N VAL A 188 -4.69 1.85 -1.14
CA VAL A 188 -4.30 1.19 0.11
C VAL A 188 -2.86 1.55 0.45
N ALA A 189 -1.93 1.50 -0.52
CA ALA A 189 -0.54 1.89 -0.33
C ALA A 189 -0.40 3.35 0.12
N ALA A 190 -1.21 4.27 -0.42
CA ALA A 190 -1.17 5.68 -0.05
C ALA A 190 -1.80 5.99 1.31
N THR A 191 -2.66 5.12 1.84
CA THR A 191 -3.45 5.40 3.05
C THR A 191 -2.96 4.66 4.28
N ALA A 192 -2.48 3.43 4.12
CA ALA A 192 -2.26 2.50 5.23
C ALA A 192 -0.78 2.40 5.68
N ILE A 193 0.05 3.37 5.37
CA ILE A 193 1.49 3.32 5.74
C ILE A 193 1.65 3.63 7.24
N PRO A 194 2.09 2.67 8.05
CA PRO A 194 2.38 2.90 9.46
C PRO A 194 3.59 3.81 9.69
N ALA A 195 3.74 4.25 10.92
CA ALA A 195 4.86 5.08 11.37
C ALA A 195 6.16 4.31 11.55
N TYR A 196 6.59 3.60 10.55
CA TYR A 196 7.80 2.79 10.57
C TYR A 196 9.06 3.55 11.00
N GLN A 197 9.16 4.82 10.59
CA GLN A 197 10.33 5.64 10.92
C GLN A 197 10.51 5.81 12.43
N GLN A 198 9.44 6.07 13.17
CA GLN A 198 9.48 6.27 14.61
C GLN A 198 9.85 4.99 15.35
N ILE A 199 9.30 3.85 14.93
CA ILE A 199 9.67 2.52 15.45
C ILE A 199 11.17 2.26 15.19
N SER A 200 11.63 2.48 13.96
CA SER A 200 13.03 2.30 13.60
C SER A 200 13.97 3.28 14.34
N ASN A 201 13.50 4.52 14.59
CA ASN A 201 14.28 5.51 15.34
C ASN A 201 14.44 5.13 16.82
N ALA A 202 13.40 4.59 17.45
CA ALA A 202 13.47 4.12 18.83
C ALA A 202 14.47 2.96 19.02
N CYS A 203 14.79 2.23 17.93
CA CYS A 203 15.71 1.10 17.91
C CYS A 203 17.04 1.42 17.18
N LYS A 204 17.61 2.62 17.39
CA LYS A 204 18.90 3.01 16.80
C LYS A 204 19.70 3.98 17.67
N GLY A 205 21.00 4.11 17.34
CA GLY A 205 21.91 5.11 17.91
C GLY A 205 22.07 4.96 19.42
N ASP A 206 22.02 6.09 20.14
CA ASP A 206 22.28 6.13 21.58
C ASP A 206 21.24 5.38 22.43
N HIS A 207 20.06 5.13 21.88
CA HIS A 207 19.03 4.31 22.57
C HIS A 207 19.54 2.89 22.82
N LEU A 208 20.40 2.34 21.94
CA LEU A 208 20.95 0.99 22.05
C LEU A 208 22.12 0.88 23.05
N LYS A 209 22.46 1.95 23.77
CA LYS A 209 23.39 1.88 24.92
C LYS A 209 22.72 1.29 26.18
N ASP A 210 21.38 1.31 26.21
CA ASP A 210 20.58 0.74 27.28
C ASP A 210 20.26 -0.74 26.95
N PRO A 211 20.74 -1.73 27.74
CA PRO A 211 20.51 -3.14 27.48
C PRO A 211 19.02 -3.53 27.44
N ASP A 212 18.15 -2.88 28.22
CA ASP A 212 16.72 -3.15 28.23
C ASP A 212 16.07 -2.69 26.93
N VAL A 213 16.53 -1.57 26.37
CA VAL A 213 16.11 -1.10 25.04
C VAL A 213 16.58 -2.06 23.96
N VAL A 214 17.80 -2.58 24.01
CA VAL A 214 18.29 -3.59 23.07
C VAL A 214 17.40 -4.82 23.09
N GLN A 215 17.12 -5.39 24.26
CA GLN A 215 16.25 -6.56 24.40
C GLN A 215 14.84 -6.29 23.88
N THR A 216 14.29 -5.12 24.16
CA THR A 216 12.97 -4.72 23.66
C THR A 216 12.98 -4.63 22.14
N CYS A 217 13.98 -3.99 21.54
CA CYS A 217 14.15 -3.86 20.10
C CYS A 217 14.41 -5.19 19.38
N GLN A 218 15.04 -6.17 20.03
CA GLN A 218 15.14 -7.54 19.53
C GLN A 218 13.76 -8.17 19.34
N ARG A 219 12.87 -8.02 20.33
CA ARG A 219 11.48 -8.48 20.22
C ARG A 219 10.67 -7.71 19.18
N VAL A 220 10.81 -6.38 19.12
CA VAL A 220 10.21 -5.55 18.05
C VAL A 220 10.62 -6.05 16.67
N ALA A 221 11.90 -6.33 16.46
CA ALA A 221 12.41 -6.87 15.20
C ALA A 221 11.73 -8.20 14.85
N SER A 222 11.57 -9.11 15.82
CA SER A 222 10.91 -10.40 15.63
C SER A 222 9.44 -10.25 15.27
N VAL A 223 8.70 -9.37 15.95
CA VAL A 223 7.27 -9.09 15.67
C VAL A 223 7.09 -8.48 14.28
N MET A 224 7.92 -7.50 13.91
CA MET A 224 7.84 -6.86 12.59
C MET A 224 8.22 -7.80 11.44
N ARG A 225 9.10 -8.77 11.67
CA ARG A 225 9.44 -9.80 10.68
C ARG A 225 8.29 -10.78 10.39
N GLN A 226 7.28 -10.82 11.25
CA GLN A 226 6.03 -11.55 11.06
C GLN A 226 4.91 -10.66 10.52
N GLY A 227 5.25 -9.48 9.98
CA GLY A 227 4.30 -8.53 9.40
C GLY A 227 3.65 -9.05 8.12
N ASP A 228 2.48 -8.51 7.82
CA ASP A 228 1.67 -8.89 6.66
C ASP A 228 2.17 -8.30 5.33
N THR A 229 3.21 -7.42 5.36
CA THR A 229 3.80 -6.82 4.16
C THR A 229 5.33 -6.97 4.12
N TYR A 230 5.90 -7.01 2.92
CA TYR A 230 7.36 -7.01 2.73
C TYR A 230 8.03 -5.80 3.37
N ILE A 231 7.40 -4.62 3.33
CA ILE A 231 7.99 -3.42 3.94
C ILE A 231 8.14 -3.58 5.45
N THR A 232 7.14 -4.15 6.12
CA THR A 232 7.19 -4.43 7.56
C THR A 232 8.30 -5.43 7.89
N GLU A 233 8.35 -6.54 7.16
CA GLU A 233 9.39 -7.56 7.31
C GLU A 233 10.80 -6.99 7.11
N MET A 234 11.01 -6.20 6.05
CA MET A 234 12.31 -5.58 5.74
C MET A 234 12.77 -4.58 6.81
N ILE A 235 11.83 -3.82 7.40
CA ILE A 235 12.14 -2.92 8.51
C ILE A 235 12.50 -3.73 9.76
N GLY A 236 11.75 -4.79 10.06
CA GLY A 236 12.08 -5.73 11.13
C GLY A 236 13.48 -6.32 10.97
N ALA A 237 13.84 -6.76 9.77
CA ALA A 237 15.17 -7.26 9.45
C ALA A 237 16.26 -6.17 9.59
N ALA A 238 15.94 -4.91 9.22
CA ALA A 238 16.87 -3.80 9.40
C ALA A 238 17.10 -3.46 10.89
N ILE A 239 16.09 -3.56 11.73
CA ILE A 239 16.23 -3.43 13.18
C ILE A 239 17.04 -4.59 13.74
N ALA A 240 16.73 -5.84 13.35
CA ALA A 240 17.47 -7.02 13.78
C ALA A 240 18.99 -6.90 13.54
N LYS A 241 19.39 -6.43 12.37
CA LYS A 241 20.82 -6.18 12.04
C LYS A 241 21.50 -5.14 12.94
N ARG A 242 20.76 -4.29 13.64
CA ARG A 242 21.34 -3.27 14.55
C ARG A 242 21.44 -3.75 15.99
N VAL A 243 20.51 -4.63 16.38
CA VAL A 243 20.36 -5.04 17.79
C VAL A 243 20.97 -6.40 18.10
N TRP A 244 21.30 -7.20 17.09
CA TRP A 244 22.00 -8.46 17.23
C TRP A 244 23.48 -8.31 16.84
N PRO A 245 24.40 -8.97 17.54
CA PRO A 245 25.82 -8.96 17.18
C PRO A 245 26.03 -9.45 15.75
N GLU A 246 26.92 -8.80 15.01
CA GLU A 246 27.30 -9.24 13.67
C GLU A 246 27.83 -10.69 13.73
N GLY A 247 27.34 -11.52 12.80
CA GLY A 247 27.68 -12.95 12.74
C GLY A 247 26.86 -13.84 13.68
N SER A 248 26.01 -13.30 14.57
CA SER A 248 25.06 -14.12 15.33
C SER A 248 24.04 -14.79 14.41
N ALA A 249 23.40 -15.88 14.90
CA ALA A 249 22.40 -16.60 14.12
C ALA A 249 21.24 -15.70 13.69
N GLU A 250 20.76 -14.84 14.60
CA GLU A 250 19.66 -13.90 14.35
C GLU A 250 20.04 -12.79 13.37
N TYR A 251 21.29 -12.30 13.45
CA TYR A 251 21.81 -11.34 12.47
C TYR A 251 21.87 -11.95 11.07
N LEU A 252 22.44 -13.16 10.95
CA LEU A 252 22.57 -13.87 9.66
C LEU A 252 21.20 -14.23 9.09
N ASP A 253 20.26 -14.64 9.93
CA ASP A 253 18.89 -14.91 9.54
C ASP A 253 18.18 -13.63 9.01
N ALA A 254 18.38 -12.48 9.68
CA ALA A 254 17.84 -11.20 9.19
C ALA A 254 18.45 -10.77 7.84
N VAL A 255 19.76 -11.01 7.63
CA VAL A 255 20.44 -10.78 6.34
C VAL A 255 19.83 -11.69 5.25
N GLY A 256 19.66 -12.96 5.58
CA GLY A 256 19.06 -13.96 4.67
C GLY A 256 17.63 -13.63 4.28
N ALA A 257 16.79 -13.28 5.25
CA ALA A 257 15.39 -12.88 5.04
C ALA A 257 15.31 -11.63 4.12
N ARG A 258 16.13 -10.62 4.37
CA ARG A 258 16.18 -9.41 3.52
C ARG A 258 16.60 -9.76 2.08
N ARG A 259 17.62 -10.61 1.91
CA ARG A 259 18.08 -11.06 0.59
C ARG A 259 16.97 -11.82 -0.14
N LEU A 260 16.31 -12.74 0.55
CA LEU A 260 15.19 -13.52 0.01
C LEU A 260 14.00 -12.65 -0.39
N GLY A 261 13.57 -11.75 0.48
CA GLY A 261 12.44 -10.85 0.22
C GLY A 261 12.69 -9.97 -1.01
N ARG A 262 13.88 -9.36 -1.11
CA ARG A 262 14.24 -8.55 -2.28
C ARG A 262 14.27 -9.35 -3.58
N TYR A 263 14.84 -10.54 -3.55
CA TYR A 263 14.86 -11.43 -4.72
C TYR A 263 13.44 -11.76 -5.18
N ARG A 264 12.56 -12.12 -4.25
CA ARG A 264 11.16 -12.44 -4.56
C ARG A 264 10.40 -11.25 -5.13
N MET A 265 10.52 -10.07 -4.54
CA MET A 265 9.92 -8.85 -5.07
C MET A 265 10.44 -8.52 -6.49
N GLU A 266 11.74 -8.64 -6.74
CA GLU A 266 12.31 -8.42 -8.08
C GLU A 266 11.80 -9.44 -9.09
N THR A 267 11.69 -10.71 -8.68
CA THR A 267 11.22 -11.81 -9.53
C THR A 267 9.74 -11.66 -9.86
N GLU A 268 8.93 -11.35 -8.87
CA GLU A 268 7.50 -11.07 -9.05
C GLU A 268 7.29 -9.86 -9.96
N ASN A 269 7.95 -8.73 -9.73
CA ASN A 269 7.84 -7.54 -10.57
C ASN A 269 8.10 -7.83 -12.05
N LYS A 270 9.09 -8.66 -12.38
CA LYS A 270 9.38 -9.05 -13.78
C LYS A 270 8.23 -9.83 -14.42
N THR A 271 7.49 -10.60 -13.64
CA THR A 271 6.35 -11.40 -14.12
C THR A 271 5.05 -10.62 -14.11
N SER A 272 4.79 -9.82 -13.09
CA SER A 272 3.56 -9.06 -12.92
C SER A 272 3.42 -7.95 -13.94
N ILE A 273 4.50 -7.21 -14.25
CA ILE A 273 4.50 -6.13 -15.27
C ILE A 273 4.01 -6.67 -16.63
N ALA A 274 4.44 -7.86 -17.03
CA ALA A 274 4.01 -8.48 -18.27
C ALA A 274 2.55 -8.95 -18.27
N ARG A 275 1.98 -9.24 -17.09
CA ARG A 275 0.66 -9.85 -16.89
C ARG A 275 -0.41 -8.85 -16.45
N ILE A 276 -0.03 -7.74 -15.83
CA ILE A 276 -0.93 -6.75 -15.25
C ILE A 276 -1.90 -6.12 -16.28
N GLY A 277 -1.61 -6.31 -17.58
CA GLY A 277 -2.48 -5.95 -18.71
C GLY A 277 -3.76 -6.78 -18.84
N SER A 278 -3.90 -7.91 -18.12
CA SER A 278 -4.94 -8.91 -18.31
C SER A 278 -5.94 -8.92 -17.15
N SER A 279 -7.24 -8.88 -17.45
CA SER A 279 -8.30 -9.05 -16.43
C SER A 279 -8.21 -10.42 -15.74
N LYS A 280 -7.82 -11.47 -16.49
CA LYS A 280 -7.60 -12.82 -15.93
C LYS A 280 -6.49 -12.82 -14.86
N TYR A 281 -5.43 -12.06 -15.07
CA TYR A 281 -4.39 -11.91 -14.04
C TYR A 281 -4.94 -11.19 -12.81
N ALA A 282 -5.71 -10.10 -12.99
CA ALA A 282 -6.30 -9.35 -11.89
C ALA A 282 -7.25 -10.22 -11.04
N GLU A 283 -8.10 -11.03 -11.66
CA GLU A 283 -8.98 -11.98 -10.96
C GLU A 283 -8.18 -13.02 -10.17
N LYS A 284 -7.11 -13.57 -10.77
CA LYS A 284 -6.23 -14.53 -10.09
C LYS A 284 -5.50 -13.90 -8.91
N HIS A 285 -4.92 -12.71 -9.09
CA HIS A 285 -4.23 -11.99 -8.04
C HIS A 285 -5.16 -11.67 -6.88
N LEU A 286 -6.39 -11.21 -7.17
CA LEU A 286 -7.42 -10.97 -6.17
C LEU A 286 -7.77 -12.24 -5.39
N HIS A 287 -7.87 -13.39 -6.07
CA HIS A 287 -8.07 -14.68 -5.41
C HIS A 287 -6.91 -15.04 -4.48
N LEU A 288 -5.66 -14.82 -4.89
CA LEU A 288 -4.49 -15.04 -4.03
C LEU A 288 -4.51 -14.12 -2.80
N LEU A 289 -4.81 -12.84 -2.97
CA LEU A 289 -4.97 -11.90 -1.86
C LEU A 289 -6.08 -12.32 -0.88
N ALA A 290 -7.18 -12.91 -1.39
CA ALA A 290 -8.28 -13.38 -0.56
C ALA A 290 -7.96 -14.67 0.21
N THR A 291 -7.03 -15.49 -0.27
CA THR A 291 -6.72 -16.82 0.28
C THR A 291 -5.43 -16.87 1.10
N HIS A 292 -4.60 -15.83 1.02
CA HIS A 292 -3.33 -15.73 1.74
C HIS A 292 -3.37 -14.54 2.72
N ARG A 293 -2.76 -14.74 3.88
CA ARG A 293 -2.76 -13.71 4.93
C ARG A 293 -1.79 -12.57 4.63
N THR A 294 -0.64 -12.88 4.04
CA THR A 294 0.46 -11.93 3.87
C THR A 294 0.78 -11.65 2.40
N GLU A 295 1.33 -10.49 2.11
CA GLU A 295 1.88 -10.13 0.80
C GLU A 295 2.97 -11.13 0.37
N GLN A 296 3.79 -11.60 1.31
CA GLN A 296 4.87 -12.57 1.06
C GLN A 296 4.35 -13.91 0.54
N GLU A 297 3.22 -14.39 1.09
CA GLU A 297 2.57 -15.63 0.65
C GLU A 297 1.98 -15.46 -0.76
N VAL A 298 1.38 -14.33 -1.07
CA VAL A 298 0.85 -14.00 -2.41
C VAL A 298 1.97 -13.99 -3.44
N VAL A 299 3.05 -13.25 -3.17
CA VAL A 299 4.21 -13.16 -4.07
C VAL A 299 4.86 -14.53 -4.28
N LEU A 300 4.99 -15.33 -3.21
CA LEU A 300 5.50 -16.70 -3.33
C LEU A 300 4.62 -17.56 -4.25
N ALA A 301 3.30 -17.50 -4.07
CA ALA A 301 2.35 -18.24 -4.89
C ALA A 301 2.43 -17.83 -6.38
N GLU A 302 2.59 -16.53 -6.66
CA GLU A 302 2.74 -16.04 -8.03
C GLU A 302 4.04 -16.47 -8.71
N ILE A 303 5.15 -16.46 -7.96
CA ILE A 303 6.46 -16.94 -8.46
C ILE A 303 6.38 -18.43 -8.82
N LEU A 304 5.80 -19.24 -7.93
CA LEU A 304 5.63 -20.68 -8.15
C LEU A 304 4.70 -20.97 -9.32
N ASP A 305 3.59 -20.25 -9.44
CA ASP A 305 2.66 -20.36 -10.56
C ASP A 305 3.30 -19.97 -11.92
N ALA A 306 4.26 -19.07 -11.88
CA ALA A 306 5.03 -18.70 -13.05
C ALA A 306 6.10 -19.78 -13.42
N GLY A 307 6.26 -20.83 -12.62
CA GLY A 307 7.30 -21.83 -12.80
C GLY A 307 8.71 -21.32 -12.50
N LEU A 308 8.83 -20.25 -11.70
CA LEU A 308 10.11 -19.64 -11.36
C LEU A 308 10.61 -20.14 -10.00
N ASN A 309 11.94 -20.07 -9.83
CA ASN A 309 12.55 -20.43 -8.54
C ASN A 309 12.36 -19.29 -7.52
N PRO A 310 11.72 -19.53 -6.36
CA PRO A 310 11.54 -18.53 -5.32
C PRO A 310 12.80 -18.29 -4.47
N THR A 311 13.88 -19.06 -4.68
CA THR A 311 15.14 -18.95 -3.93
C THR A 311 16.21 -18.29 -4.79
N PRO A 312 16.89 -17.26 -4.27
CA PRO A 312 17.93 -16.56 -5.02
C PRO A 312 19.11 -17.51 -5.35
N PRO A 313 19.62 -17.48 -6.60
CA PRO A 313 20.88 -18.15 -6.94
C PRO A 313 22.03 -17.67 -6.01
N THR A 314 23.05 -18.50 -5.86
CA THR A 314 24.18 -18.17 -4.97
C THR A 314 24.92 -16.89 -5.38
N ASP A 315 25.02 -16.64 -6.68
CA ASP A 315 25.64 -15.48 -7.31
C ASP A 315 24.72 -14.26 -7.42
N TRP A 316 23.44 -14.38 -7.04
CA TRP A 316 22.54 -13.23 -7.04
C TRP A 316 22.99 -12.19 -6.03
N THR A 317 23.22 -10.97 -6.49
CA THR A 317 23.57 -9.82 -5.66
C THR A 317 22.45 -8.78 -5.68
N ASP A 318 22.19 -8.20 -4.51
CA ASP A 318 21.28 -7.09 -4.36
C ASP A 318 21.89 -5.84 -5.04
N LYS A 319 21.26 -5.32 -6.08
CA LYS A 319 21.75 -4.14 -6.83
C LYS A 319 21.54 -2.82 -6.10
N ILE A 320 20.77 -2.85 -4.99
CA ILE A 320 20.48 -1.69 -4.15
C ILE A 320 21.15 -1.94 -2.81
N GLY A 321 22.46 -1.78 -2.77
CA GLY A 321 23.29 -1.94 -1.57
C GLY A 321 23.01 -0.94 -0.44
#